data_f9bc244289555e5c211e41b41c3ae3ef
#
_entry.id   f9bc244289555e5c211e41b41c3ae3ef
#
_cell.length_a   1.000
_cell.length_b   1.000
_cell.length_c   1.000
_cell.angle_alpha   90.00
_cell.angle_beta   90.00
_cell.angle_gamma   90.00
#
_symmetry.space_group_name_H-M   'P 1'
#
loop_
_entity.id
_entity.type
_entity.pdbx_description
1 polymer ?
#
loop_
_entity_poly.entity_id
_entity_poly.type
_entity_poly.pdbx_seq_one_letter_code
_entity_poly.pdbx_strand_id
1 'polypeptide(L)' 'MKEKILEILKEMDDSVDYAAENALIDDKIIDSLTLTALISELESEFGIEIDMDDIVPENFNTVDALAELVTRLLDEQ' A
#
# COMPACT_ATOMS: atom_id res chain seq x y z
N MET A 1 0.82 3.21 -12.24
CA MET A 1 0.54 3.33 -10.80
C MET A 1 0.72 2.00 -10.07
N LYS A 2 0.00 0.96 -10.45
CA LYS A 2 0.08 -0.36 -9.79
C LYS A 2 1.48 -0.97 -9.86
N GLU A 3 2.16 -0.82 -10.98
CA GLU A 3 3.52 -1.37 -11.14
C GLU A 3 4.48 -0.80 -10.13
N LYS A 4 4.37 0.51 -9.86
CA LYS A 4 5.23 1.18 -8.88
C LYS A 4 4.96 0.68 -7.47
N ILE A 5 3.68 0.50 -7.14
CA ILE A 5 3.29 -0.04 -5.84
C ILE A 5 3.80 -1.47 -5.68
N LEU A 6 3.69 -2.28 -6.73
CA LEU A 6 4.22 -3.64 -6.72
C LEU A 6 5.73 -3.67 -6.51
N GLU A 7 6.46 -2.75 -7.14
CA GLU A 7 7.91 -2.63 -6.95
C GLU A 7 8.24 -2.32 -5.49
N ILE A 8 7.52 -1.39 -4.88
CA ILE A 8 7.72 -1.02 -3.48
C ILE A 8 7.50 -2.22 -2.58
N LEU A 9 6.40 -2.94 -2.79
CA LEU A 9 6.07 -4.12 -1.99
C LEU A 9 7.12 -5.22 -2.16
N LYS A 10 7.59 -5.45 -3.38
CA LYS A 10 8.60 -6.48 -3.65
C LYS A 10 9.94 -6.16 -3.01
N GLU A 11 10.29 -4.90 -2.91
CA GLU A 11 11.50 -4.49 -2.21
C GLU A 11 11.44 -4.80 -0.72
N MET A 12 10.23 -4.81 -0.16
CA MET A 12 10.03 -5.12 1.24
C MET A 12 10.06 -6.63 1.49
N ASP A 13 9.41 -7.40 0.63
CA ASP A 13 9.38 -8.86 0.72
C ASP A 13 9.00 -9.41 -0.67
N ASP A 14 9.95 -10.02 -1.35
CA ASP A 14 9.75 -10.51 -2.71
C ASP A 14 9.19 -11.95 -2.76
N SER A 15 8.92 -12.54 -1.60
CA SER A 15 8.38 -13.91 -1.53
C SER A 15 6.87 -13.97 -1.70
N VAL A 16 6.18 -12.81 -1.75
CA VAL A 16 4.73 -12.72 -1.80
C VAL A 16 4.28 -12.31 -3.21
N ASP A 17 3.24 -12.97 -3.70
CA ASP A 17 2.59 -12.57 -4.95
C ASP A 17 1.50 -11.56 -4.64
N TYR A 18 1.90 -10.31 -4.51
CA TYR A 18 0.99 -9.23 -4.09
C TYR A 18 -0.16 -9.01 -5.08
N ALA A 19 0.08 -9.27 -6.36
CA ALA A 19 -0.96 -9.07 -7.38
C ALA A 19 -2.11 -10.07 -7.23
N ALA A 20 -1.82 -11.25 -6.68
CA ALA A 20 -2.81 -12.30 -6.47
C ALA A 20 -3.49 -12.24 -5.12
N GLU A 21 -2.91 -11.52 -4.15
CA GLU A 21 -3.45 -11.46 -2.79
C GLU A 21 -4.58 -10.44 -2.69
N ASN A 22 -5.60 -10.78 -1.92
CA ASN A 22 -6.76 -9.89 -1.71
C ASN A 22 -7.05 -9.62 -0.23
N ALA A 23 -6.18 -10.04 0.67
CA ALA A 23 -6.32 -9.82 2.10
C ALA A 23 -4.96 -9.60 2.75
N LEU A 24 -4.17 -8.68 2.18
CA LEU A 24 -2.80 -8.43 2.65
C LEU A 24 -2.75 -8.08 4.12
N ILE A 25 -3.70 -7.30 4.61
CA ILE A 25 -3.77 -6.90 6.01
C ILE A 25 -4.50 -7.97 6.83
N ASP A 26 -5.67 -8.41 6.36
CA ASP A 26 -6.51 -9.34 7.10
C ASP A 26 -5.84 -10.69 7.30
N ASP A 27 -5.07 -11.16 6.32
CA ASP A 27 -4.32 -12.42 6.43
C ASP A 27 -2.93 -12.21 7.05
N LYS A 28 -2.62 -10.99 7.50
CA LYS A 28 -1.37 -10.63 8.15
C LYS A 28 -0.13 -10.88 7.28
N ILE A 29 -0.30 -10.80 5.98
CA ILE A 29 0.82 -10.85 5.05
C ILE A 29 1.68 -9.59 5.24
N ILE A 30 1.02 -8.46 5.48
CA ILE A 30 1.68 -7.20 5.87
C ILE A 30 1.36 -6.97 7.34
N ASP A 31 2.37 -7.06 8.20
CA ASP A 31 2.21 -6.79 9.64
C ASP A 31 2.33 -5.29 9.94
N SER A 32 2.21 -4.92 11.21
CA SER A 32 2.22 -3.52 11.63
C SER A 32 3.50 -2.78 11.27
N LEU A 33 4.64 -3.43 11.44
CA LEU A 33 5.93 -2.82 11.12
C LEU A 33 6.09 -2.64 9.62
N THR A 34 5.73 -3.65 8.84
CA THR A 34 5.77 -3.58 7.39
C THR A 34 4.80 -2.54 6.87
N LEU A 35 3.60 -2.46 7.47
CA LEU A 35 2.61 -1.45 7.09
C LEU A 35 3.14 -0.04 7.31
N THR A 36 3.79 0.21 8.46
CA THR A 36 4.39 1.51 8.75
C THR A 36 5.44 1.87 7.71
N ALA A 37 6.30 0.92 7.36
CA ALA A 37 7.32 1.13 6.34
C ALA A 37 6.70 1.38 4.97
N LEU A 38 5.65 0.64 4.64
CA LEU A 38 4.94 0.81 3.37
C LEU A 38 4.33 2.21 3.26
N ILE A 39 3.69 2.68 4.33
CA ILE A 39 3.10 4.02 4.35
C ILE A 39 4.18 5.07 4.10
N SER A 40 5.32 4.98 4.78
CA SER A 40 6.43 5.91 4.58
C SER A 40 6.93 5.89 3.14
N GLU A 41 7.07 4.71 2.56
CA GLU A 41 7.53 4.58 1.17
C GLU A 41 6.55 5.18 0.18
N LEU A 42 5.24 4.94 0.39
CA LEU A 42 4.21 5.51 -0.48
C LEU A 42 4.20 7.02 -0.40
N GLU A 43 4.29 7.58 0.80
CA GLU A 43 4.32 9.03 0.98
C GLU A 43 5.55 9.65 0.30
N SER A 44 6.70 9.02 0.46
CA SER A 44 7.95 9.51 -0.14
C SER A 44 7.94 9.39 -1.66
N GLU A 45 7.47 8.25 -2.17
CA GLU A 45 7.54 7.98 -3.61
C GLU A 45 6.54 8.82 -4.40
N PHE A 46 5.35 9.04 -3.85
CA PHE A 46 4.28 9.74 -4.57
C PHE A 46 4.06 11.18 -4.09
N GLY A 47 4.75 11.60 -3.03
CA GLY A 47 4.61 12.96 -2.50
C GLY A 47 3.22 13.21 -1.92
N ILE A 48 2.66 12.22 -1.22
CA ILE A 48 1.32 12.29 -0.63
C ILE A 48 1.42 12.20 0.89
N GLU A 49 0.33 12.55 1.57
CA GLU A 49 0.16 12.33 3.01
C GLU A 49 -0.99 11.38 3.23
N ILE A 50 -0.75 10.31 3.98
CA ILE A 50 -1.78 9.32 4.30
C ILE A 50 -2.25 9.57 5.73
N ASP A 51 -3.51 9.95 5.88
CA ASP A 51 -4.12 10.21 7.18
C ASP A 51 -4.44 8.89 7.89
N MET A 52 -4.52 8.95 9.22
CA MET A 52 -4.91 7.79 10.01
C MET A 52 -6.28 7.25 9.60
N ASP A 53 -7.18 8.12 9.19
CA ASP A 53 -8.52 7.72 8.72
C ASP A 53 -8.46 6.88 7.46
N ASP A 54 -7.39 6.98 6.68
CA ASP A 54 -7.19 6.20 5.46
C ASP A 54 -6.51 4.86 5.72
N ILE A 55 -5.98 4.67 6.93
CA ILE A 55 -5.26 3.44 7.29
C ILE A 55 -6.28 2.43 7.82
N VAL A 56 -7.02 1.83 6.89
CA VAL A 56 -8.02 0.81 7.17
C VAL A 56 -7.76 -0.39 6.25
N PRO A 57 -8.12 -1.60 6.67
CA PRO A 57 -7.83 -2.80 5.86
C PRO A 57 -8.35 -2.71 4.44
N GLU A 58 -9.51 -2.12 4.22
CA GLU A 58 -10.10 -1.99 2.89
C GLU A 58 -9.20 -1.26 1.90
N ASN A 59 -8.36 -0.34 2.39
CA ASN A 59 -7.46 0.44 1.54
C ASN A 59 -6.13 -0.26 1.30
N PHE A 60 -5.79 -1.27 2.10
CA PHE A 60 -4.47 -1.90 2.06
C PHE A 60 -4.49 -3.39 1.78
N ASN A 61 -5.68 -4.00 1.65
CA ASN A 61 -5.78 -5.44 1.42
C ASN A 61 -5.38 -5.87 0.02
N THR A 62 -5.45 -4.98 -0.96
CA THR A 62 -5.09 -5.31 -2.34
C THR A 62 -4.25 -4.20 -2.96
N VAL A 63 -3.49 -4.57 -3.98
CA VAL A 63 -2.74 -3.59 -4.76
C VAL A 63 -3.68 -2.61 -5.46
N ASP A 64 -4.83 -3.11 -5.93
CA ASP A 64 -5.84 -2.26 -6.57
C ASP A 64 -6.36 -1.19 -5.59
N ALA A 65 -6.65 -1.58 -4.35
CA ALA A 65 -7.11 -0.64 -3.32
C ALA A 65 -6.03 0.40 -3.01
N LEU A 66 -4.77 -0.03 -2.91
CA LEU A 66 -3.64 0.88 -2.70
C LEU A 66 -3.51 1.88 -3.85
N ALA A 67 -3.66 1.41 -5.09
CA ALA A 67 -3.59 2.28 -6.26
C ALA A 67 -4.71 3.32 -6.24
N GLU A 68 -5.91 2.92 -5.86
CA GLU A 68 -7.05 3.83 -5.74
C GLU A 68 -6.80 4.88 -4.64
N LEU A 69 -6.27 4.46 -3.50
CA LEU A 69 -5.95 5.36 -2.41
C LEU A 69 -4.92 6.41 -2.84
N VAL A 70 -3.82 5.97 -3.45
CA VAL A 70 -2.77 6.87 -3.90
C VAL A 70 -3.30 7.85 -4.95
N THR A 71 -4.07 7.34 -5.91
CA THR A 71 -4.66 8.19 -6.96
C THR A 71 -5.56 9.26 -6.36
N ARG A 72 -6.41 8.87 -5.41
CA ARG A 72 -7.31 9.81 -4.74
C ARG A 72 -6.53 10.89 -4.00
N LEU A 73 -5.49 10.51 -3.26
CA LEU A 73 -4.69 11.47 -2.51
C LEU A 73 -3.91 12.41 -3.44
N LEU A 74 -3.44 11.93 -4.58
CA LEU A 74 -2.80 12.77 -5.59
C LEU A 74 -3.76 13.80 -6.14
N ASP A 75 -5.01 13.40 -6.36
CA ASP A 75 -6.03 14.30 -6.90
C ASP A 75 -6.47 15.36 -5.89
N GLU A 76 -6.30 15.09 -4.60
CA GLU A 76 -6.68 16.02 -3.53
C GLU A 76 -5.64 17.10 -3.25
N GLN A 77 -4.48 16.99 -3.86
CA GLN A 77 -3.40 17.96 -3.65
C GLN A 77 -3.58 19.24 -4.42
#